data_09165d88f484d6cce97291b9dd3fe7f5
#
_entry.id   09165d88f484d6cce97291b9dd3fe7f5
#
_cell.length_a   1.000
_cell.length_b   1.000
_cell.length_c   1.000
_cell.angle_alpha   90.00
_cell.angle_beta   90.00
_cell.angle_gamma   90.00
#
_symmetry.space_group_name_H-M   'P 1'
#
loop_
_entity.id
_entity.type
_entity.pdbx_description
1 polymer ?
#
loop_
_entity_poly.entity_id
_entity_poly.type
_entity_poly.pdbx_seq_one_letter_code
_entity_poly.pdbx_strand_id
1 'polypeptide(L)'
;MSKKIYLLAVAALAASGVADAQYPVMDMVANKVIQKYQSATCEQLWQNRGKAPSPEEQQVIGFLKNDAQMRQMFFNQIAGPVMNKMFSCGMIP
;
A
#
# COMPACT_ATOMS: atom_id res chain seq x y z
N MET A 1 2.88 36.42 18.56
CA MET A 1 4.10 36.14 17.82
C MET A 1 4.25 34.66 17.50
N SER A 2 4.29 33.80 18.51
CA SER A 2 4.40 32.38 18.31
C SER A 2 3.23 31.80 17.51
N LYS A 3 2.04 32.36 17.62
CA LYS A 3 0.89 31.91 16.86
C LYS A 3 1.09 32.08 15.35
N LYS A 4 1.74 33.16 14.94
CA LYS A 4 2.03 33.37 13.51
C LYS A 4 3.03 32.37 12.97
N ILE A 5 4.02 32.05 13.80
CA ILE A 5 5.01 31.04 13.44
C ILE A 5 4.36 29.66 13.28
N TYR A 6 3.46 29.32 14.20
CA TYR A 6 2.72 28.06 14.13
C TYR A 6 1.83 27.99 12.91
N LEU A 7 1.18 29.10 12.56
CA LEU A 7 0.34 29.16 11.38
C LEU A 7 1.13 28.93 10.12
N LEU A 8 2.33 29.50 10.04
CA LEU A 8 3.21 29.27 8.90
C LEU A 8 3.67 27.83 8.80
N ALA A 9 4.02 27.23 9.93
CA ALA A 9 4.40 25.84 10.00
C ALA A 9 3.25 24.92 9.56
N VAL A 10 2.04 25.24 10.02
CA VAL A 10 0.86 24.46 9.63
C VAL A 10 0.58 24.61 8.14
N ALA A 11 0.75 25.82 7.60
CA ALA A 11 0.57 26.04 6.17
C ALA A 11 1.58 25.24 5.35
N ALA A 12 2.83 25.20 5.78
CA ALA A 12 3.86 24.41 5.11
C ALA A 12 3.54 22.92 5.16
N LEU A 13 3.08 22.43 6.31
CA LEU A 13 2.66 21.04 6.45
C LEU A 13 1.45 20.73 5.58
N ALA A 14 0.50 21.68 5.49
CA ALA A 14 -0.67 21.50 4.66
C ALA A 14 -0.30 21.43 3.19
N ALA A 15 0.67 22.21 2.74
CA ALA A 15 1.15 22.17 1.36
C ALA A 15 1.81 20.83 1.04
N SER A 16 2.61 20.30 1.96
CA SER A 16 3.17 18.96 1.85
C SER A 16 2.10 17.90 2.06
N GLY A 17 1.14 18.19 2.94
CA GLY A 17 0.12 17.25 3.35
C GLY A 17 -0.83 16.82 2.25
N VAL A 18 -0.98 17.62 1.19
CA VAL A 18 -1.79 17.21 0.05
C VAL A 18 -1.17 16.01 -0.64
N ALA A 19 0.15 16.02 -0.81
CA ALA A 19 0.87 14.86 -1.34
C ALA A 19 0.97 13.75 -0.30
N ASP A 20 1.25 14.12 0.97
CA ASP A 20 1.41 13.15 2.05
C ASP A 20 0.09 12.48 2.44
N ALA A 21 -1.05 13.15 2.19
CA ALA A 21 -2.35 12.57 2.47
C ALA A 21 -2.63 11.31 1.65
N GLN A 22 -2.01 11.20 0.48
CA GLN A 22 -2.13 10.00 -0.34
C GLN A 22 -1.25 8.87 0.17
N TYR A 23 -0.07 9.21 0.69
CA TYR A 23 0.87 8.22 1.19
C TYR A 23 0.35 7.47 2.41
N PRO A 24 -0.23 8.12 3.44
CA PRO A 24 -0.81 7.39 4.55
C PRO A 24 -1.92 6.42 4.13
N VAL A 25 -2.74 6.79 3.15
CA VAL A 25 -3.78 5.90 2.64
C VAL A 25 -3.14 4.70 1.96
N MET A 26 -2.13 4.93 1.13
CA MET A 26 -1.41 3.85 0.48
C MET A 26 -0.64 2.99 1.48
N ASP A 27 -0.10 3.60 2.52
CA ASP A 27 0.55 2.85 3.59
C ASP A 27 -0.44 1.92 4.28
N MET A 28 -1.65 2.38 4.55
CA MET A 28 -2.70 1.56 5.15
C MET A 28 -3.08 0.40 4.23
N VAL A 29 -3.22 0.66 2.95
CA VAL A 29 -3.54 -0.38 1.96
C VAL A 29 -2.39 -1.37 1.86
N ALA A 30 -1.15 -0.88 1.79
CA ALA A 30 0.03 -1.74 1.74
C ALA A 30 0.12 -2.61 2.98
N ASN A 31 -0.11 -2.05 4.17
CA ASN A 31 -0.09 -2.80 5.41
C ASN A 31 -1.17 -3.88 5.43
N LYS A 32 -2.34 -3.59 4.92
CA LYS A 32 -3.42 -4.60 4.82
C LYS A 32 -3.00 -5.76 3.91
N VAL A 33 -2.38 -5.43 2.78
CA VAL A 33 -1.89 -6.45 1.86
C VAL A 33 -0.82 -7.30 2.53
N ILE A 34 0.13 -6.66 3.20
CA ILE A 34 1.20 -7.37 3.91
C ILE A 34 0.62 -8.29 4.98
N GLN A 35 -0.30 -7.79 5.80
CA GLN A 35 -0.94 -8.59 6.83
C GLN A 35 -1.71 -9.77 6.25
N LYS A 36 -2.41 -9.54 5.16
CA LYS A 36 -3.15 -10.61 4.48
C LYS A 36 -2.21 -11.73 4.05
N TYR A 37 -1.08 -11.38 3.45
CA TYR A 37 -0.11 -12.38 3.02
C TYR A 37 0.56 -13.06 4.20
N GLN A 38 0.94 -12.31 5.23
CA GLN A 38 1.62 -12.86 6.40
C GLN A 38 0.73 -13.80 7.20
N SER A 39 -0.55 -13.49 7.32
CA SER A 39 -1.49 -14.30 8.08
C SER A 39 -2.12 -15.43 7.27
N ALA A 40 -2.03 -15.39 5.96
CA ALA A 40 -2.55 -16.46 5.11
C ALA A 40 -1.65 -17.70 5.18
N THR A 41 -2.27 -18.87 5.10
CA THR A 41 -1.51 -20.11 4.90
C THR A 41 -1.10 -20.23 3.46
N CYS A 42 -0.09 -21.05 3.21
CA CYS A 42 0.32 -21.33 1.82
C CYS A 42 -0.83 -21.93 1.02
N GLU A 43 -1.62 -22.79 1.64
CA GLU A 43 -2.79 -23.38 1.01
C GLU A 43 -3.80 -22.32 0.60
N GLN A 44 -4.08 -21.36 1.48
CA GLN A 44 -5.00 -20.27 1.18
C GLN A 44 -4.51 -19.43 0.02
N LEU A 45 -3.22 -19.15 -0.03
CA LEU A 45 -2.63 -18.40 -1.13
C LEU A 45 -2.75 -19.15 -2.46
N TRP A 46 -2.52 -20.46 -2.45
CA TRP A 46 -2.70 -21.29 -3.63
C TRP A 46 -4.16 -21.31 -4.09
N GLN A 47 -5.10 -21.45 -3.16
CA GLN A 47 -6.53 -21.46 -3.46
C GLN A 47 -7.02 -20.13 -4.03
N ASN A 48 -6.48 -19.02 -3.54
CA ASN A 48 -6.88 -17.69 -3.99
C ASN A 48 -6.22 -17.28 -5.30
N ARG A 49 -5.27 -18.04 -5.76
CA ARG A 49 -4.58 -17.76 -7.02
C ARG A 49 -5.55 -17.83 -8.18
N GLY A 50 -5.58 -16.79 -8.98
CA GLY A 50 -6.46 -16.71 -10.13
C GLY A 50 -7.88 -16.29 -9.83
N LYS A 51 -8.25 -16.06 -8.56
CA LYS A 51 -9.56 -15.51 -8.22
C LYS A 51 -9.62 -14.04 -8.58
N ALA A 52 -10.81 -13.59 -8.97
CA ALA A 52 -11.04 -12.18 -9.25
C ALA A 52 -10.84 -11.36 -7.97
N PRO A 53 -10.26 -10.15 -8.08
CA PRO A 53 -10.11 -9.27 -6.92
C PRO A 53 -11.48 -8.87 -6.36
N SER A 54 -11.53 -8.62 -5.05
CA SER A 54 -12.73 -8.06 -4.42
C SER A 54 -13.03 -6.67 -4.97
N PRO A 55 -14.24 -6.13 -4.79
CA PRO A 55 -14.54 -4.77 -5.23
C PRO A 55 -13.59 -3.74 -4.65
N GLU A 56 -13.22 -3.89 -3.39
CA GLU A 56 -12.25 -3.00 -2.74
C GLU A 56 -10.87 -3.09 -3.41
N GLU A 57 -10.43 -4.29 -3.69
CA GLU A 57 -9.16 -4.51 -4.38
C GLU A 57 -9.19 -3.95 -5.79
N GLN A 58 -10.32 -4.07 -6.48
CA GLN A 58 -10.48 -3.51 -7.82
C GLN A 58 -10.33 -1.99 -7.83
N GLN A 59 -10.87 -1.32 -6.82
CA GLN A 59 -10.71 0.13 -6.70
C GLN A 59 -9.25 0.52 -6.53
N VAL A 60 -8.53 -0.20 -5.68
CA VAL A 60 -7.11 0.04 -5.45
C VAL A 60 -6.32 -0.21 -6.74
N ILE A 61 -6.59 -1.30 -7.41
CA ILE A 61 -5.93 -1.64 -8.68
C ILE A 61 -6.17 -0.55 -9.71
N GLY A 62 -7.43 -0.09 -9.84
CA GLY A 62 -7.77 0.98 -10.76
C GLY A 62 -7.00 2.26 -10.47
N PHE A 63 -6.90 2.60 -9.20
CA PHE A 63 -6.14 3.77 -8.77
C PHE A 63 -4.66 3.65 -9.14
N LEU A 64 -4.08 2.49 -8.87
CA LEU A 64 -2.66 2.23 -9.16
C LEU A 64 -2.37 2.18 -10.65
N LYS A 65 -3.33 1.73 -11.45
CA LYS A 65 -3.16 1.73 -12.91
C LYS A 65 -3.03 3.13 -13.49
N ASN A 66 -3.72 4.08 -12.88
CA ASN A 66 -3.76 5.46 -13.35
C ASN A 66 -2.63 6.32 -12.79
N ASP A 67 -1.89 5.83 -11.80
CA ASP A 67 -0.81 6.59 -11.16
C ASP A 67 0.42 5.69 -11.03
N ALA A 68 1.33 5.84 -11.99
CA ALA A 68 2.54 5.02 -12.06
C ALA A 68 3.46 5.27 -10.87
N GLN A 69 3.54 6.51 -10.40
CA GLN A 69 4.40 6.86 -9.28
C GLN A 69 3.90 6.22 -7.98
N MET A 70 2.61 6.32 -7.73
CA MET A 70 1.99 5.71 -6.56
C MET A 70 2.09 4.19 -6.62
N ARG A 71 1.91 3.61 -7.80
CA ARG A 71 2.08 2.17 -8.01
C ARG A 71 3.48 1.71 -7.63
N GLN A 72 4.50 2.48 -8.05
CA GLN A 72 5.88 2.16 -7.72
C GLN A 72 6.12 2.19 -6.22
N MET A 73 5.60 3.21 -5.55
CA MET A 73 5.72 3.33 -4.10
C MET A 73 5.02 2.19 -3.38
N PHE A 74 3.85 1.81 -3.84
CA PHE A 74 3.11 0.69 -3.29
C PHE A 74 3.89 -0.62 -3.44
N PHE A 75 4.41 -0.87 -4.63
CA PHE A 75 5.21 -2.08 -4.87
C PHE A 75 6.46 -2.12 -4.00
N ASN A 76 7.12 -0.97 -3.82
CA ASN A 76 8.30 -0.90 -2.95
C ASN A 76 7.98 -1.27 -1.50
N GLN A 77 6.79 -0.93 -1.04
CA GLN A 77 6.39 -1.25 0.32
C GLN A 77 6.05 -2.71 0.51
N ILE A 78 5.34 -3.30 -0.45
CA ILE A 78 4.84 -4.67 -0.29
C ILE A 78 5.81 -5.72 -0.77
N ALA A 79 6.76 -5.37 -1.63
CA ALA A 79 7.59 -6.35 -2.33
C ALA A 79 8.32 -7.30 -1.38
N GLY A 80 9.01 -6.76 -0.36
CA GLY A 80 9.77 -7.60 0.56
C GLY A 80 8.89 -8.61 1.29
N PRO A 81 7.91 -8.15 2.08
CA PRO A 81 7.07 -9.08 2.84
C PRO A 81 6.28 -10.06 1.98
N VAL A 82 5.72 -9.57 0.86
CA VAL A 82 4.92 -10.42 -0.03
C VAL A 82 5.79 -11.46 -0.70
N MET A 83 6.94 -11.05 -1.23
CA MET A 83 7.85 -11.97 -1.90
C MET A 83 8.44 -12.99 -0.94
N ASN A 84 8.77 -12.57 0.29
CA ASN A 84 9.23 -13.50 1.31
C ASN A 84 8.19 -14.58 1.60
N LYS A 85 6.94 -14.19 1.70
CA LYS A 85 5.85 -15.14 1.93
C LYS A 85 5.69 -16.08 0.74
N MET A 86 5.67 -15.54 -0.46
CA MET A 86 5.53 -16.33 -1.67
C MET A 86 6.70 -17.31 -1.84
N PHE A 87 7.90 -16.86 -1.53
CA PHE A 87 9.09 -17.72 -1.56
C PHE A 87 8.95 -18.86 -0.55
N SER A 88 8.51 -18.56 0.68
CA SER A 88 8.30 -19.57 1.71
C SER A 88 7.29 -20.62 1.29
N CYS A 89 6.30 -20.21 0.50
CA CYS A 89 5.25 -21.10 0.03
C CYS A 89 5.59 -21.82 -1.30
N GLY A 90 6.79 -21.60 -1.81
CA GLY A 90 7.21 -22.23 -3.07
C GLY A 90 6.51 -21.66 -4.30
N MET A 91 5.99 -20.45 -4.21
CA MET A 91 5.29 -19.79 -5.33
C MET A 91 6.22 -19.04 -6.24
N ILE A 92 7.45 -18.81 -5.80
CA ILE A 92 8.50 -18.20 -6.61
C ILE A 92 9.71 -19.13 -6.57
N PRO A 93 10.35 -19.33 -7.71
CA PRO A 93 11.54 -20.16 -7.78
C PRO A 93 12.72 -19.53 -7.04
#